data_2f0cc26e524249c9e5351b61ebea89a7
#
_entry.id   2f0cc26e524249c9e5351b61ebea89a7
#
_cell.length_a   1.000
_cell.length_b   1.000
_cell.length_c   1.000
_cell.angle_alpha   90.00
_cell.angle_beta   90.00
_cell.angle_gamma   90.00
#
_symmetry.space_group_name_H-M   'P 1'
#
loop_
_entity.id
_entity.type
_entity.pdbx_description
1 polymer ?
#
loop_
_entity_poly.entity_id
_entity_poly.type
_entity_poly.pdbx_seq_one_letter_code
_entity_poly.pdbx_strand_id
1 'polypeptide(L)'
;MALCLCILASNAIAEEYFTIKNGELERPTGYREWIYVGTPVTPNDLNNGKAAFPEHHNVYIDPESWAHWKKTGEFRDGTILMKELVSVGSKAAVSGNGYFQGEFIGLEATIKSKKHSPDEPGNWAYYSFSTPDHKALTPTAKAFPAASCNACHQASAADDFVFTQYYPVLRGGKATGADAVGGTQSDLTQ
;
A
#
# COMPACT_ATOMS: atom_id res chain seq x y z
N MET A 1 -25.24 49.41 -2.61
CA MET A 1 -25.13 48.19 -3.41
C MET A 1 -24.06 47.29 -2.77
N ALA A 2 -24.47 46.25 -2.09
CA ALA A 2 -23.56 45.29 -1.49
C ALA A 2 -23.31 44.15 -2.49
N LEU A 3 -22.06 43.98 -2.90
CA LEU A 3 -21.63 42.93 -3.82
C LEU A 3 -21.44 41.65 -3.00
N CYS A 4 -22.39 40.71 -3.15
CA CYS A 4 -22.32 39.39 -2.51
C CYS A 4 -21.35 38.54 -3.32
N LEU A 5 -20.13 38.33 -2.81
CA LEU A 5 -19.12 37.45 -3.41
C LEU A 5 -19.48 36.03 -3.06
N CYS A 6 -20.18 35.31 -3.95
CA CYS A 6 -20.37 33.88 -3.82
C CYS A 6 -19.03 33.15 -4.04
N ILE A 7 -18.38 32.72 -2.96
CA ILE A 7 -17.26 31.79 -3.01
C ILE A 7 -17.84 30.42 -3.41
N LEU A 8 -17.70 30.06 -4.67
CA LEU A 8 -17.90 28.68 -5.12
C LEU A 8 -16.78 27.84 -4.52
N ALA A 9 -17.07 27.12 -3.44
CA ALA A 9 -16.20 26.06 -2.99
C ALA A 9 -16.17 24.99 -4.08
N SER A 10 -15.10 24.93 -4.84
CA SER A 10 -14.79 23.80 -5.70
C SER A 10 -14.60 22.58 -4.78
N ASN A 11 -15.61 21.73 -4.69
CA ASN A 11 -15.39 20.35 -4.23
C ASN A 11 -14.49 19.72 -5.28
N ALA A 12 -13.18 19.73 -5.06
CA ALA A 12 -12.26 18.87 -5.79
C ALA A 12 -12.75 17.46 -5.53
N ILE A 13 -13.31 16.82 -6.57
CA ILE A 13 -13.59 15.38 -6.53
C ILE A 13 -12.22 14.75 -6.37
N ALA A 14 -12.01 14.08 -5.25
CA ALA A 14 -10.78 13.35 -5.00
C ALA A 14 -10.56 12.40 -6.18
N GLU A 15 -9.41 12.47 -6.82
CA GLU A 15 -9.07 11.58 -7.94
C GLU A 15 -9.11 10.15 -7.43
N GLU A 16 -9.93 9.31 -8.05
CA GLU A 16 -10.11 7.93 -7.65
C GLU A 16 -9.06 7.08 -8.37
N TYR A 17 -8.08 6.55 -7.62
CA TYR A 17 -6.97 5.75 -8.15
C TYR A 17 -7.35 4.29 -8.42
N PHE A 18 -8.62 3.93 -8.20
CA PHE A 18 -9.13 2.59 -8.47
C PHE A 18 -10.58 2.62 -8.95
N THR A 19 -10.99 1.55 -9.59
CA THR A 19 -12.36 1.35 -10.05
C THR A 19 -12.86 0.00 -9.60
N ILE A 20 -14.02 -0.03 -8.91
CA ILE A 20 -14.73 -1.26 -8.57
C ILE A 20 -16.03 -1.31 -9.38
N LYS A 21 -16.18 -2.34 -10.21
CA LYS A 21 -17.37 -2.60 -11.01
C LYS A 21 -17.91 -4.00 -10.71
N ASN A 22 -19.21 -4.12 -10.48
CA ASN A 22 -19.86 -5.41 -10.21
C ASN A 22 -19.23 -6.19 -9.05
N GLY A 23 -18.67 -5.50 -8.05
CA GLY A 23 -17.99 -6.11 -6.90
C GLY A 23 -16.56 -6.59 -7.17
N GLU A 24 -15.98 -6.26 -8.32
CA GLU A 24 -14.60 -6.58 -8.67
C GLU A 24 -13.76 -5.32 -8.86
N LEU A 25 -12.54 -5.33 -8.34
CA LEU A 25 -11.55 -4.29 -8.57
C LEU A 25 -10.94 -4.46 -9.96
N GLU A 26 -11.04 -3.44 -10.81
CA GLU A 26 -10.26 -3.37 -12.05
C GLU A 26 -8.78 -3.21 -11.68
N ARG A 27 -7.89 -3.94 -12.38
CA ARG A 27 -6.46 -3.86 -12.11
C ARG A 27 -5.92 -2.47 -12.41
N PRO A 28 -5.43 -1.72 -11.39
CA PRO A 28 -4.86 -0.41 -11.60
C PRO A 28 -3.62 -0.47 -12.50
N THR A 29 -3.49 0.52 -13.36
CA THR A 29 -2.30 0.72 -14.20
C THR A 29 -1.55 1.98 -13.76
N GLY A 30 -0.28 2.11 -14.10
CA GLY A 30 0.51 3.31 -13.77
C GLY A 30 0.91 3.43 -12.30
N TYR A 31 0.59 2.47 -11.44
CA TYR A 31 0.91 2.50 -10.01
C TYR A 31 2.43 2.59 -9.73
N ARG A 32 3.29 2.23 -10.67
CA ARG A 32 4.74 2.39 -10.54
C ARG A 32 5.21 3.84 -10.57
N GLU A 33 4.33 4.76 -10.94
CA GLU A 33 4.54 6.22 -10.85
C GLU A 33 4.09 6.78 -9.49
N TRP A 34 3.49 5.93 -8.63
CA TRP A 34 3.07 6.32 -7.28
C TRP A 34 4.26 6.33 -6.31
N ILE A 35 3.98 6.66 -5.06
CA ILE A 35 5.03 6.74 -4.05
C ILE A 35 5.40 5.33 -3.58
N TYR A 36 6.61 4.92 -3.86
CA TYR A 36 7.20 3.71 -3.32
C TYR A 36 7.45 3.87 -1.82
N VAL A 37 6.97 2.91 -1.00
CA VAL A 37 7.04 3.04 0.47
C VAL A 37 8.00 2.06 1.14
N GLY A 38 8.37 0.99 0.47
CA GLY A 38 9.34 0.02 0.97
C GLY A 38 9.22 -1.37 0.34
N THR A 39 10.23 -2.20 0.60
CA THR A 39 10.31 -3.59 0.11
C THR A 39 10.74 -4.54 1.24
N PRO A 40 9.86 -4.95 2.14
CA PRO A 40 10.20 -6.02 3.07
C PRO A 40 10.38 -7.34 2.32
N VAL A 41 11.22 -8.23 2.88
CA VAL A 41 11.44 -9.60 2.41
C VAL A 41 11.57 -10.53 3.60
N THR A 42 10.92 -11.69 3.53
CA THR A 42 10.99 -12.75 4.55
C THR A 42 11.41 -14.07 3.91
N PRO A 43 12.69 -14.18 3.49
CA PRO A 43 13.14 -15.30 2.65
C PRO A 43 13.06 -16.64 3.39
N ASN A 44 12.86 -17.70 2.62
CA ASN A 44 12.69 -19.07 3.16
C ASN A 44 13.84 -19.54 4.01
N ASP A 45 15.08 -19.21 3.67
CA ASP A 45 16.27 -19.66 4.41
C ASP A 45 16.41 -19.06 5.81
N LEU A 46 15.86 -17.89 6.06
CA LEU A 46 15.74 -17.29 7.40
C LEU A 46 14.52 -17.83 8.17
N ASN A 47 13.64 -18.59 7.53
CA ASN A 47 12.35 -19.05 8.07
C ASN A 47 12.21 -20.59 8.01
N ASN A 48 13.32 -21.33 8.16
CA ASN A 48 13.34 -22.80 8.12
C ASN A 48 12.69 -23.38 6.86
N GLY A 49 12.80 -22.72 5.73
CA GLY A 49 12.18 -23.11 4.46
C GLY A 49 10.67 -22.86 4.34
N LYS A 50 10.05 -22.19 5.30
CA LYS A 50 8.57 -22.08 5.42
C LYS A 50 8.10 -20.66 5.71
N ALA A 51 8.68 -19.65 5.05
CA ALA A 51 8.11 -18.29 5.11
C ALA A 51 6.70 -18.28 4.52
N ALA A 52 5.76 -17.59 5.16
CA ALA A 52 4.40 -17.45 4.65
C ALA A 52 4.35 -16.67 3.32
N PHE A 53 5.24 -15.68 3.19
CA PHE A 53 5.38 -14.81 2.01
C PHE A 53 6.88 -14.60 1.75
N PRO A 54 7.54 -15.53 1.03
CA PRO A 54 9.01 -15.53 0.90
C PRO A 54 9.58 -14.50 -0.08
N GLU A 55 8.72 -13.86 -0.86
CA GLU A 55 9.08 -12.91 -1.89
C GLU A 55 9.36 -11.50 -1.33
N HIS A 56 9.97 -10.66 -2.16
CA HIS A 56 10.00 -9.21 -1.94
C HIS A 56 8.63 -8.61 -2.20
N HIS A 57 8.22 -7.67 -1.36
CA HIS A 57 6.99 -6.93 -1.49
C HIS A 57 7.29 -5.46 -1.83
N ASN A 58 7.30 -5.10 -3.12
CA ASN A 58 7.42 -3.70 -3.52
C ASN A 58 6.09 -3.01 -3.33
N VAL A 59 5.99 -2.09 -2.39
CA VAL A 59 4.73 -1.45 -2.03
C VAL A 59 4.72 0.01 -2.45
N TYR A 60 3.58 0.43 -3.02
CA TYR A 60 3.32 1.78 -3.51
C TYR A 60 2.00 2.28 -2.94
N ILE A 61 1.94 3.56 -2.57
CA ILE A 61 0.70 4.24 -2.15
C ILE A 61 0.33 5.30 -3.17
N ASP A 62 -0.97 5.49 -3.40
CA ASP A 62 -1.45 6.55 -4.28
C ASP A 62 -1.03 7.94 -3.78
N PRO A 63 -0.76 8.89 -4.71
CA PRO A 63 -0.20 10.20 -4.37
C PRO A 63 -1.07 11.04 -3.42
N GLU A 64 -2.39 10.94 -3.54
CA GLU A 64 -3.31 11.71 -2.71
C GLU A 64 -3.36 11.15 -1.28
N SER A 65 -3.40 9.82 -1.14
CA SER A 65 -3.32 9.18 0.18
C SER A 65 -1.98 9.42 0.85
N TRP A 66 -0.89 9.45 0.10
CA TRP A 66 0.41 9.87 0.61
C TRP A 66 0.40 11.33 1.10
N ALA A 67 -0.20 12.26 0.33
CA ALA A 67 -0.31 13.65 0.74
C ALA A 67 -1.15 13.79 2.03
N HIS A 68 -2.25 13.03 2.13
CA HIS A 68 -3.09 12.98 3.33
C HIS A 68 -2.33 12.41 4.54
N TRP A 69 -1.64 11.28 4.36
CA TRP A 69 -0.82 10.64 5.40
C TRP A 69 0.24 11.60 5.97
N LYS A 70 0.96 12.30 5.11
CA LYS A 70 1.95 13.30 5.55
C LYS A 70 1.34 14.43 6.38
N LYS A 71 0.11 14.78 6.11
CA LYS A 71 -0.58 15.88 6.80
C LYS A 71 -1.23 15.46 8.11
N THR A 72 -1.75 14.22 8.18
CA THR A 72 -2.64 13.79 9.26
C THR A 72 -2.10 12.61 10.07
N GLY A 73 -1.22 11.79 9.49
CA GLY A 73 -0.82 10.50 10.04
C GLY A 73 -1.91 9.42 9.95
N GLU A 74 -2.93 9.63 9.12
CA GLU A 74 -4.07 8.73 8.94
C GLU A 74 -4.23 8.34 7.45
N PHE A 75 -4.75 7.13 7.20
CA PHE A 75 -5.16 6.73 5.86
C PHE A 75 -6.58 7.21 5.57
N ARG A 76 -6.74 7.99 4.48
CA ARG A 76 -8.04 8.51 4.06
C ARG A 76 -8.95 7.41 3.52
N ASP A 77 -10.27 7.67 3.50
CA ASP A 77 -11.20 6.89 2.67
C ASP A 77 -10.80 7.04 1.19
N GLY A 78 -10.75 5.96 0.43
CA GLY A 78 -10.22 5.92 -0.92
C GLY A 78 -8.71 5.66 -1.03
N THR A 79 -8.01 5.35 0.07
CA THR A 79 -6.60 4.92 0.01
C THR A 79 -6.47 3.60 -0.73
N ILE A 80 -5.50 3.54 -1.65
CA ILE A 80 -5.07 2.29 -2.26
C ILE A 80 -3.54 2.12 -2.12
N LEU A 81 -3.14 0.90 -1.71
CA LEU A 81 -1.76 0.45 -1.80
C LEU A 81 -1.67 -0.69 -2.81
N MET A 82 -0.70 -0.61 -3.71
CA MET A 82 -0.35 -1.69 -4.63
C MET A 82 0.88 -2.42 -4.11
N LYS A 83 0.88 -3.75 -4.21
CA LYS A 83 1.99 -4.61 -3.78
C LYS A 83 2.41 -5.53 -4.92
N GLU A 84 3.63 -5.31 -5.45
CA GLU A 84 4.26 -6.27 -6.35
C GLU A 84 4.90 -7.39 -5.54
N LEU A 85 4.69 -8.61 -5.99
CA LEU A 85 5.39 -9.78 -5.50
C LEU A 85 6.55 -10.08 -6.46
N VAL A 86 7.77 -10.06 -5.91
CA VAL A 86 9.00 -10.29 -6.70
C VAL A 86 9.82 -11.37 -6.03
N SER A 87 10.16 -12.42 -6.75
CA SER A 87 10.89 -13.55 -6.19
C SER A 87 12.23 -13.13 -5.59
N VAL A 88 12.73 -13.90 -4.64
CA VAL A 88 14.13 -13.79 -4.22
C VAL A 88 14.99 -14.41 -5.32
N GLY A 89 15.78 -13.58 -5.98
CA GLY A 89 16.69 -13.98 -7.05
C GLY A 89 18.08 -14.36 -6.53
N SER A 90 19.12 -13.69 -7.03
CA SER A 90 20.48 -13.92 -6.57
C SER A 90 20.65 -13.59 -5.08
N LYS A 91 21.51 -14.36 -4.41
CA LYS A 91 21.99 -14.08 -3.04
C LYS A 91 23.39 -13.49 -3.02
N ALA A 92 23.99 -13.30 -4.18
CA ALA A 92 25.31 -12.71 -4.33
C ALA A 92 25.34 -11.68 -5.47
N ALA A 93 26.02 -10.59 -5.25
CA ALA A 93 26.32 -9.54 -6.23
C ALA A 93 27.74 -9.01 -6.02
N VAL A 94 28.20 -8.12 -6.90
CA VAL A 94 29.52 -7.47 -6.78
C VAL A 94 29.64 -6.68 -5.47
N SER A 95 28.53 -6.15 -4.96
CA SER A 95 28.42 -5.42 -3.69
C SER A 95 28.46 -6.32 -2.44
N GLY A 96 28.37 -7.65 -2.60
CA GLY A 96 28.36 -8.59 -1.50
C GLY A 96 27.17 -9.53 -1.50
N ASN A 97 27.06 -10.35 -0.44
CA ASN A 97 25.93 -11.26 -0.25
C ASN A 97 24.72 -10.51 0.29
N GLY A 98 23.53 -10.93 -0.18
CA GLY A 98 22.25 -10.33 0.21
C GLY A 98 21.08 -11.01 -0.46
N TYR A 99 19.91 -10.36 -0.42
CA TYR A 99 18.71 -10.83 -1.11
C TYR A 99 18.38 -9.83 -2.22
N PHE A 100 18.59 -10.25 -3.47
CA PHE A 100 18.34 -9.42 -4.64
C PHE A 100 17.02 -9.84 -5.30
N GLN A 101 16.29 -8.87 -5.83
CA GLN A 101 15.04 -9.15 -6.52
C GLN A 101 15.27 -9.97 -7.78
N GLY A 102 14.42 -10.98 -7.99
CA GLY A 102 14.37 -11.81 -9.18
C GLY A 102 13.23 -11.43 -10.11
N GLU A 103 12.38 -12.41 -10.42
CA GLU A 103 11.28 -12.24 -11.36
C GLU A 103 10.04 -11.67 -10.68
N PHE A 104 9.27 -10.85 -11.41
CA PHE A 104 7.92 -10.44 -11.03
C PHE A 104 6.98 -11.65 -11.07
N ILE A 105 6.34 -11.96 -9.96
CA ILE A 105 5.51 -13.16 -9.79
C ILE A 105 4.07 -12.88 -9.38
N GLY A 106 3.72 -11.63 -9.13
CA GLY A 106 2.35 -11.31 -8.77
C GLY A 106 2.10 -9.85 -8.43
N LEU A 107 0.81 -9.52 -8.35
CA LEU A 107 0.33 -8.18 -8.02
C LEU A 107 -0.88 -8.27 -7.09
N GLU A 108 -0.83 -7.52 -6.03
CA GLU A 108 -1.91 -7.39 -5.05
C GLU A 108 -2.26 -5.93 -4.81
N ALA A 109 -3.46 -5.70 -4.29
CA ALA A 109 -3.90 -4.40 -3.84
C ALA A 109 -4.60 -4.49 -2.49
N THR A 110 -4.53 -3.43 -1.71
CA THR A 110 -5.41 -3.22 -0.56
C THR A 110 -6.04 -1.84 -0.64
N ILE A 111 -7.34 -1.77 -0.35
CA ILE A 111 -8.15 -0.56 -0.50
C ILE A 111 -8.92 -0.29 0.78
N LYS A 112 -8.85 0.94 1.26
CA LYS A 112 -9.71 1.46 2.31
C LYS A 112 -10.91 2.16 1.68
N SER A 113 -12.11 1.61 1.85
CA SER A 113 -13.31 2.21 1.27
C SER A 113 -14.56 1.95 2.10
N LYS A 114 -15.13 2.99 2.67
CA LYS A 114 -16.44 2.92 3.34
C LYS A 114 -17.57 2.56 2.39
N LYS A 115 -17.45 2.96 1.13
CA LYS A 115 -18.45 2.70 0.10
C LYS A 115 -18.46 1.24 -0.35
N HIS A 116 -17.28 0.65 -0.55
CA HIS A 116 -17.14 -0.67 -1.16
C HIS A 116 -16.90 -1.80 -0.15
N SER A 117 -16.47 -1.46 1.06
CA SER A 117 -16.13 -2.40 2.12
C SER A 117 -16.68 -1.93 3.49
N PRO A 118 -17.99 -1.56 3.58
CA PRO A 118 -18.57 -0.97 4.80
C PRO A 118 -18.53 -1.92 5.99
N ASP A 119 -18.62 -3.22 5.74
CA ASP A 119 -18.68 -4.27 6.78
C ASP A 119 -17.31 -4.88 7.10
N GLU A 120 -16.27 -4.51 6.33
CA GLU A 120 -14.92 -5.01 6.56
C GLU A 120 -14.23 -4.24 7.70
N PRO A 121 -13.41 -4.92 8.54
CA PRO A 121 -12.66 -4.26 9.61
C PRO A 121 -11.82 -3.10 9.09
N GLY A 122 -11.99 -1.91 9.68
CA GLY A 122 -11.35 -0.68 9.26
C GLY A 122 -11.73 -0.20 7.84
N ASN A 123 -12.72 -0.83 7.21
CA ASN A 123 -13.14 -0.66 5.81
C ASN A 123 -12.04 -1.06 4.80
N TRP A 124 -11.09 -1.94 5.20
CA TRP A 124 -10.04 -2.44 4.34
C TRP A 124 -10.42 -3.75 3.65
N ALA A 125 -10.20 -3.82 2.34
CA ALA A 125 -10.33 -5.03 1.54
C ALA A 125 -9.06 -5.32 0.75
N TYR A 126 -8.78 -6.60 0.51
CA TYR A 126 -7.55 -7.12 -0.08
C TYR A 126 -7.86 -7.89 -1.36
N TYR A 127 -7.03 -7.71 -2.38
CA TYR A 127 -7.24 -8.25 -3.72
C TYR A 127 -5.95 -8.86 -4.25
N SER A 128 -6.04 -9.94 -5.02
CA SER A 128 -4.92 -10.46 -5.80
C SER A 128 -5.31 -10.55 -7.27
N PHE A 129 -4.46 -10.02 -8.12
CA PHE A 129 -4.57 -10.13 -9.56
C PHE A 129 -3.75 -11.30 -10.13
N SER A 130 -2.99 -12.00 -9.29
CA SER A 130 -2.19 -13.13 -9.71
C SER A 130 -3.07 -14.34 -10.01
N THR A 131 -2.80 -15.04 -11.11
CA THR A 131 -3.34 -16.38 -11.32
C THR A 131 -2.78 -17.35 -10.28
N PRO A 132 -3.49 -18.46 -9.94
CA PRO A 132 -3.03 -19.40 -8.91
C PRO A 132 -1.64 -19.99 -9.16
N ASP A 133 -1.21 -20.06 -10.41
CA ASP A 133 0.12 -20.54 -10.82
C ASP A 133 1.18 -19.43 -10.89
N HIS A 134 0.82 -18.19 -10.54
CA HIS A 134 1.68 -17.00 -10.57
C HIS A 134 2.33 -16.71 -11.95
N LYS A 135 1.70 -17.14 -13.06
CA LYS A 135 2.23 -16.94 -14.41
C LYS A 135 1.59 -15.78 -15.16
N ALA A 136 0.44 -15.31 -14.69
CA ALA A 136 -0.30 -14.24 -15.36
C ALA A 136 -1.02 -13.36 -14.33
N LEU A 137 -1.45 -12.19 -14.79
CA LEU A 137 -2.33 -11.29 -14.04
C LEU A 137 -3.71 -11.25 -14.68
N THR A 138 -4.74 -11.29 -13.84
CA THR A 138 -6.13 -11.10 -14.26
C THR A 138 -6.43 -9.61 -14.45
N PRO A 139 -7.39 -9.24 -15.30
CA PRO A 139 -7.80 -7.83 -15.47
C PRO A 139 -8.61 -7.31 -14.30
N THR A 140 -9.27 -8.19 -13.53
CA THR A 140 -10.08 -7.85 -12.35
C THR A 140 -9.81 -8.82 -11.22
N ALA A 141 -10.13 -8.43 -9.99
CA ALA A 141 -10.03 -9.27 -8.81
C ALA A 141 -11.22 -9.06 -7.86
N LYS A 142 -11.69 -10.13 -7.23
CA LYS A 142 -12.62 -10.08 -6.10
C LYS A 142 -11.87 -9.87 -4.81
N ALA A 143 -12.50 -9.17 -3.86
CA ALA A 143 -11.96 -9.07 -2.51
C ALA A 143 -11.83 -10.48 -1.88
N PHE A 144 -10.74 -10.71 -1.17
CA PHE A 144 -10.61 -11.86 -0.29
C PHE A 144 -11.63 -11.75 0.85
N PRO A 145 -12.12 -12.88 1.37
CA PRO A 145 -12.90 -12.88 2.61
C PRO A 145 -12.11 -12.22 3.76
N ALA A 146 -12.77 -11.43 4.60
CA ALA A 146 -12.15 -10.73 5.74
C ALA A 146 -11.26 -11.63 6.60
N ALA A 147 -11.70 -12.85 6.88
CA ALA A 147 -10.95 -13.81 7.68
C ALA A 147 -9.59 -14.21 7.07
N SER A 148 -9.38 -13.99 5.77
CA SER A 148 -8.13 -14.38 5.10
C SER A 148 -6.98 -13.40 5.34
N CYS A 149 -7.24 -12.09 5.38
CA CYS A 149 -6.21 -11.06 5.45
C CYS A 149 -6.39 -10.15 6.67
N ASN A 150 -7.61 -9.66 6.91
CA ASN A 150 -7.89 -8.66 7.94
C ASN A 150 -7.47 -9.09 9.35
N ALA A 151 -7.63 -10.37 9.71
CA ALA A 151 -7.28 -10.85 11.05
C ALA A 151 -5.79 -10.65 11.38
N CYS A 152 -4.89 -10.99 10.42
CA CYS A 152 -3.45 -10.78 10.59
C CYS A 152 -3.10 -9.29 10.59
N HIS A 153 -3.64 -8.52 9.65
CA HIS A 153 -3.41 -7.08 9.56
C HIS A 153 -3.90 -6.35 10.81
N GLN A 154 -5.08 -6.68 11.32
CA GLN A 154 -5.62 -6.12 12.57
C GLN A 154 -4.74 -6.42 13.77
N ALA A 155 -4.23 -7.64 13.87
CA ALA A 155 -3.46 -8.08 15.03
C ALA A 155 -2.01 -7.56 15.05
N SER A 156 -1.42 -7.27 13.88
CA SER A 156 0.04 -7.12 13.75
C SER A 156 0.49 -5.83 13.06
N ALA A 157 -0.39 -5.12 12.37
CA ALA A 157 -0.04 -3.86 11.71
C ALA A 157 0.04 -2.72 12.74
N ALA A 158 1.00 -1.81 12.56
CA ALA A 158 1.22 -0.71 13.49
C ALA A 158 0.19 0.41 13.33
N ASP A 159 -0.29 0.68 12.13
CA ASP A 159 -1.26 1.74 11.87
C ASP A 159 -2.38 1.23 10.96
N ASP A 160 -3.62 1.32 11.42
CA ASP A 160 -4.85 1.15 10.64
C ASP A 160 -4.76 0.04 9.58
N PHE A 161 -4.45 -1.18 10.02
CA PHE A 161 -4.31 -2.39 9.16
C PHE A 161 -3.15 -2.33 8.15
N VAL A 162 -2.24 -1.35 8.22
CA VAL A 162 -1.06 -1.23 7.35
C VAL A 162 0.21 -1.46 8.16
N PHE A 163 1.10 -2.32 7.66
CA PHE A 163 2.39 -2.64 8.29
C PHE A 163 3.41 -1.51 8.13
N THR A 164 3.05 -0.30 8.57
CA THR A 164 3.89 0.90 8.46
C THR A 164 5.24 0.72 9.13
N GLN A 165 5.32 -0.14 10.16
CA GLN A 165 6.58 -0.50 10.81
C GLN A 165 7.64 -1.09 9.87
N TYR A 166 7.23 -1.64 8.72
CA TYR A 166 8.13 -2.19 7.69
C TYR A 166 8.31 -1.27 6.48
N TYR A 167 7.63 -0.12 6.44
CA TYR A 167 7.68 0.83 5.34
C TYR A 167 8.35 2.14 5.78
N PRO A 168 9.67 2.30 5.55
CA PRO A 168 10.42 3.44 6.06
C PRO A 168 9.91 4.79 5.55
N VAL A 169 9.40 4.83 4.31
CA VAL A 169 8.84 6.06 3.73
C VAL A 169 7.56 6.48 4.46
N LEU A 170 6.67 5.54 4.79
CA LEU A 170 5.47 5.84 5.57
C LEU A 170 5.83 6.32 6.98
N ARG A 171 6.80 5.66 7.66
CA ARG A 171 7.24 6.09 9.00
C ARG A 171 7.80 7.51 8.97
N GLY A 172 8.74 7.77 8.05
CA GLY A 172 9.37 9.10 7.94
C GLY A 172 8.43 10.20 7.43
N GLY A 173 7.34 9.82 6.74
CA GLY A 173 6.34 10.77 6.25
C GLY A 173 5.15 10.98 7.19
N LYS A 174 5.03 10.21 8.28
CA LYS A 174 3.91 10.34 9.21
C LYS A 174 3.95 11.68 9.94
N ALA A 175 2.86 12.45 9.89
CA ALA A 175 2.73 13.66 10.69
C ALA A 175 2.88 13.29 12.17
N THR A 176 3.91 13.80 12.81
CA THR A 176 4.04 13.81 14.28
C THR A 176 3.56 15.17 14.74
N GLY A 177 2.82 15.23 15.84
CA GLY A 177 2.17 16.48 16.32
C GLY A 177 3.11 17.68 16.51
N ALA A 178 4.43 17.49 16.38
CA ALA A 178 5.47 18.52 16.39
C ALA A 178 5.90 18.97 14.97
N ASP A 179 5.68 18.18 13.91
CA ASP A 179 6.26 18.37 12.58
C ASP A 179 5.27 18.92 11.55
N ALA A 180 4.06 19.25 11.97
CA ALA A 180 3.11 19.98 11.12
C ALA A 180 3.61 21.37 10.71
N VAL A 181 4.79 21.80 11.22
CA VAL A 181 5.48 23.05 10.89
C VAL A 181 6.98 22.77 10.72
N GLY A 182 7.40 22.37 9.51
CA GLY A 182 8.78 22.43 9.08
C GLY A 182 9.66 21.25 9.47
N GLY A 183 9.47 20.08 8.89
CA GLY A 183 10.39 18.95 8.99
C GLY A 183 11.73 19.25 8.35
N THR A 184 12.78 19.37 9.13
CA THR A 184 14.15 19.34 8.66
C THR A 184 14.65 17.89 8.54
N GLN A 185 15.40 17.63 7.49
CA GLN A 185 15.97 16.35 7.05
C GLN A 185 17.01 15.76 8.05
N SER A 186 16.73 15.79 9.37
CA SER A 186 17.71 15.37 10.38
C SER A 186 17.66 13.89 10.78
N ASP A 187 16.70 13.10 10.28
CA ASP A 187 16.50 11.72 10.77
C ASP A 187 17.07 10.61 9.87
N LEU A 188 18.00 10.93 8.97
CA LEU A 188 18.70 9.92 8.17
C LEU A 188 20.01 9.40 8.83
N THR A 189 20.26 9.71 10.11
CA THR A 189 21.44 9.27 10.84
C THR A 189 21.08 8.47 12.09
N GLN A 190 20.46 7.30 11.92
CA GLN A 190 20.54 6.20 12.89
C GLN A 190 20.57 4.86 12.16
#